data_aba84635d4547520d9c206a1faec2cd4
#
_entry.id   aba84635d4547520d9c206a1faec2cd4
#
_cell.length_a   1.000
_cell.length_b   1.000
_cell.length_c   1.000
_cell.angle_alpha   90.00
_cell.angle_beta   90.00
_cell.angle_gamma   90.00
#
_symmetry.space_group_name_H-M   'P 1'
#
loop_
_entity.id
_entity.type
_entity.pdbx_description
1 polymer ?
#
loop_
_entity_poly.entity_id
_entity_poly.type
_entity_poly.pdbx_seq_one_letter_code
_entity_poly.pdbx_strand_id
1 'polypeptide(L)'
;MADGDLLPQQPAPLCQRQVALTARHLLPIRKALFQYLMAMRLEIDRVLAPQCPPQMGKAYPLGRCLEISMVAFQELERRIAAPAHPVEQVLARFTRQGGIVKSIWGALRGRFFQNAMQFGSLYVDVANDTVTITKPKVEIMPMAESGIVAVRDVAHFAEIAGIYLGARVYPNILVPSLAPLLPMIVEVPGYFPTLQCSGDYMVELLMRSGFALSYEWLQAAPPPPPDIIARMAGRIPSPLMAPDAQSGRQAALDACLAARPHGLARDRVWRDARWLDYQRIQLPVAA
;
A
#
# COMPACT_ATOMS: atom_id res chain seq x y z
N MET A 1 -17.79 -13.10 6.53
CA MET A 1 -17.39 -11.75 6.93
C MET A 1 -17.95 -10.81 5.87
N ALA A 2 -18.67 -9.78 6.26
CA ALA A 2 -19.17 -8.75 5.36
C ALA A 2 -17.98 -7.93 4.83
N ASP A 3 -18.09 -7.39 3.61
CA ASP A 3 -17.04 -6.56 2.96
C ASP A 3 -16.61 -5.33 3.78
N GLY A 4 -17.37 -4.97 4.83
CA GLY A 4 -17.07 -3.85 5.72
C GLY A 4 -15.93 -4.09 6.73
N ASP A 5 -15.43 -5.31 6.84
CA ASP A 5 -14.36 -5.67 7.81
C ASP A 5 -12.94 -5.67 7.21
N LEU A 6 -12.82 -5.55 5.89
CA LEU A 6 -11.49 -5.54 5.24
C LEU A 6 -10.89 -4.13 5.24
N LEU A 7 -9.55 -4.09 5.32
CA LEU A 7 -8.82 -2.85 5.07
C LEU A 7 -8.92 -2.43 3.59
N PRO A 8 -8.71 -1.15 3.26
CA PRO A 8 -8.58 -0.72 1.87
C PRO A 8 -7.55 -1.60 1.14
N GLN A 9 -7.89 -2.08 -0.04
CA GLN A 9 -7.01 -2.93 -0.86
C GLN A 9 -6.50 -4.24 -0.17
N GLN A 10 -7.04 -4.63 0.97
CA GLN A 10 -6.70 -5.93 1.56
C GLN A 10 -7.20 -7.07 0.66
N PRO A 11 -6.37 -8.08 0.36
CA PRO A 11 -6.85 -9.29 -0.30
C PRO A 11 -8.02 -9.91 0.48
N ALA A 12 -9.12 -10.18 -0.19
CA ALA A 12 -10.27 -10.83 0.44
C ALA A 12 -9.99 -12.31 0.67
N PRO A 13 -10.40 -12.87 1.81
CA PRO A 13 -10.27 -14.29 2.07
C PRO A 13 -10.98 -15.13 1.00
N LEU A 14 -10.34 -16.23 0.61
CA LEU A 14 -10.95 -17.17 -0.30
C LEU A 14 -12.11 -17.90 0.40
N CYS A 15 -13.24 -17.96 -0.27
CA CYS A 15 -14.39 -18.76 0.18
C CYS A 15 -14.95 -19.59 -0.97
N GLN A 16 -15.67 -20.66 -0.64
CA GLN A 16 -16.26 -21.58 -1.63
C GLN A 16 -17.15 -20.86 -2.66
N ARG A 17 -17.90 -19.83 -2.24
CA ARG A 17 -18.72 -19.02 -3.14
C ARG A 17 -17.88 -18.34 -4.22
N GLN A 18 -16.77 -17.70 -3.85
CA GLN A 18 -15.89 -17.05 -4.82
C GLN A 18 -15.23 -18.05 -5.76
N VAL A 19 -14.82 -19.21 -5.24
CA VAL A 19 -14.29 -20.31 -6.06
C VAL A 19 -15.33 -20.78 -7.08
N ALA A 20 -16.57 -21.04 -6.65
CA ALA A 20 -17.64 -21.51 -7.54
C ALA A 20 -18.01 -20.45 -8.61
N LEU A 21 -18.13 -19.17 -8.22
CA LEU A 21 -18.41 -18.09 -9.18
C LEU A 21 -17.26 -17.92 -10.18
N THR A 22 -16.03 -18.01 -9.74
CA THR A 22 -14.83 -17.94 -10.61
C THR A 22 -14.84 -19.09 -11.62
N ALA A 23 -15.05 -20.33 -11.15
CA ALA A 23 -15.12 -21.51 -12.00
C ALA A 23 -16.23 -21.38 -13.07
N ARG A 24 -17.39 -20.86 -12.66
CA ARG A 24 -18.55 -20.71 -13.56
C ARG A 24 -18.37 -19.62 -14.61
N HIS A 25 -17.79 -18.46 -14.24
CA HIS A 25 -17.81 -17.28 -15.08
C HIS A 25 -16.45 -16.92 -15.68
N LEU A 26 -15.36 -17.05 -14.92
CA LEU A 26 -14.05 -16.50 -15.31
C LEU A 26 -13.12 -17.54 -15.92
N LEU A 27 -13.09 -18.77 -15.40
CA LEU A 27 -12.23 -19.81 -15.95
C LEU A 27 -12.56 -20.14 -17.41
N PRO A 28 -13.86 -20.25 -17.85
CA PRO A 28 -14.17 -20.49 -19.24
C PRO A 28 -13.67 -19.43 -20.21
N ILE A 29 -13.53 -18.17 -19.75
CA ILE A 29 -13.05 -17.04 -20.56
C ILE A 29 -11.63 -16.63 -20.22
N ARG A 30 -10.86 -17.40 -19.47
CA ARG A 30 -9.53 -17.00 -18.96
C ARG A 30 -8.59 -16.49 -20.06
N LYS A 31 -8.58 -17.15 -21.22
CA LYS A 31 -7.78 -16.71 -22.37
C LYS A 31 -8.24 -15.36 -22.92
N ALA A 32 -9.55 -15.18 -23.10
CA ALA A 32 -10.12 -13.93 -23.56
C ALA A 32 -9.92 -12.79 -22.54
N LEU A 33 -10.05 -13.09 -21.24
CA LEU A 33 -9.76 -12.15 -20.15
C LEU A 33 -8.30 -11.69 -20.19
N PHE A 34 -7.35 -12.62 -20.35
CA PHE A 34 -5.93 -12.28 -20.49
C PHE A 34 -5.68 -11.36 -21.70
N GLN A 35 -6.22 -11.69 -22.86
CA GLN A 35 -6.06 -10.87 -24.08
C GLN A 35 -6.67 -9.48 -23.91
N TYR A 36 -7.84 -9.40 -23.29
CA TYR A 36 -8.52 -8.15 -22.99
C TYR A 36 -7.70 -7.25 -22.05
N LEU A 37 -7.17 -7.82 -20.96
CA LEU A 37 -6.32 -7.08 -20.02
C LEU A 37 -4.98 -6.67 -20.65
N MET A 38 -4.41 -7.49 -21.53
CA MET A 38 -3.22 -7.12 -22.30
C MET A 38 -3.48 -5.93 -23.22
N ALA A 39 -4.61 -5.93 -23.94
CA ALA A 39 -4.98 -4.81 -24.80
C ALA A 39 -5.18 -3.52 -23.98
N MET A 40 -5.91 -3.60 -22.87
CA MET A 40 -6.11 -2.49 -21.94
C MET A 40 -4.77 -1.98 -21.38
N ARG A 41 -3.86 -2.88 -20.98
CA ARG A 41 -2.54 -2.49 -20.48
C ARG A 41 -1.72 -1.76 -21.56
N LEU A 42 -1.77 -2.18 -22.80
CA LEU A 42 -1.08 -1.49 -23.90
C LEU A 42 -1.67 -0.09 -24.17
N GLU A 43 -2.98 0.09 -24.03
CA GLU A 43 -3.62 1.42 -24.09
C GLU A 43 -3.12 2.32 -22.95
N ILE A 44 -3.06 1.79 -21.73
CA ILE A 44 -2.55 2.50 -20.55
C ILE A 44 -1.09 2.89 -20.73
N ASP A 45 -0.24 1.98 -21.23
CA ASP A 45 1.18 2.26 -21.46
C ASP A 45 1.39 3.45 -22.43
N ARG A 46 0.56 3.58 -23.47
CA ARG A 46 0.64 4.72 -24.42
C ARG A 46 0.38 6.06 -23.75
N VAL A 47 -0.47 6.07 -22.72
CA VAL A 47 -0.82 7.29 -21.98
C VAL A 47 0.18 7.56 -20.85
N LEU A 48 0.52 6.54 -20.06
CA LEU A 48 1.34 6.72 -18.87
C LEU A 48 2.84 6.87 -19.18
N ALA A 49 3.37 6.12 -20.14
CA ALA A 49 4.81 6.12 -20.39
C ALA A 49 5.39 7.53 -20.68
N PRO A 50 4.74 8.41 -21.48
CA PRO A 50 5.20 9.77 -21.67
C PRO A 50 5.10 10.66 -20.43
N GLN A 51 4.20 10.33 -19.48
CA GLN A 51 3.93 11.11 -18.27
C GLN A 51 4.75 10.66 -17.06
N CYS A 52 5.40 9.50 -17.16
CA CYS A 52 6.18 8.89 -16.08
C CYS A 52 7.68 9.03 -16.36
N PRO A 53 8.35 10.10 -15.92
CA PRO A 53 9.79 10.22 -16.05
C PRO A 53 10.49 9.10 -15.27
N PRO A 54 11.76 8.78 -15.60
CA PRO A 54 12.54 7.82 -14.85
C PRO A 54 12.54 8.15 -13.35
N GLN A 55 12.28 7.17 -12.52
CA GLN A 55 12.29 7.29 -11.06
C GLN A 55 13.34 6.36 -10.47
N MET A 56 14.18 6.86 -9.57
CA MET A 56 15.29 6.09 -9.01
C MET A 56 16.20 5.45 -10.08
N GLY A 57 16.41 6.15 -11.20
CA GLY A 57 17.19 5.63 -12.34
C GLY A 57 16.49 4.51 -13.13
N LYS A 58 15.23 4.21 -12.84
CA LYS A 58 14.45 3.17 -13.53
C LYS A 58 13.50 3.81 -14.55
N ALA A 59 13.61 3.37 -15.80
CA ALA A 59 12.68 3.79 -16.85
C ALA A 59 11.32 3.06 -16.68
N TYR A 60 10.25 3.69 -17.23
CA TYR A 60 8.93 3.06 -17.32
C TYR A 60 9.03 1.67 -17.99
N PRO A 61 8.33 0.63 -17.51
CA PRO A 61 7.35 0.61 -16.42
C PRO A 61 7.94 0.28 -15.04
N LEU A 62 9.25 0.17 -14.88
CA LEU A 62 9.87 -0.25 -13.62
C LEU A 62 9.50 0.70 -12.46
N GLY A 63 9.02 0.11 -11.37
CA GLY A 63 8.58 0.84 -10.17
C GLY A 63 7.22 1.54 -10.29
N ARG A 64 6.47 1.34 -11.38
CA ARG A 64 5.18 2.00 -11.67
C ARG A 64 3.95 1.08 -11.45
N CYS A 65 4.06 0.08 -10.57
CA CYS A 65 2.95 -0.83 -10.32
C CYS A 65 1.71 -0.12 -9.77
N LEU A 66 1.89 0.91 -8.94
CA LEU A 66 0.78 1.67 -8.37
C LEU A 66 0.01 2.42 -9.47
N GLU A 67 0.69 3.24 -10.25
CA GLU A 67 0.08 4.08 -11.29
C GLU A 67 -0.63 3.23 -12.34
N ILE A 68 0.03 2.16 -12.80
CA ILE A 68 -0.53 1.25 -13.80
C ILE A 68 -1.77 0.53 -13.24
N SER A 69 -1.68 -0.05 -12.06
CA SER A 69 -2.79 -0.80 -11.47
C SER A 69 -3.97 0.08 -11.10
N MET A 70 -3.73 1.31 -10.66
CA MET A 70 -4.76 2.28 -10.33
C MET A 70 -5.56 2.69 -11.56
N VAL A 71 -4.87 3.09 -12.63
CA VAL A 71 -5.53 3.47 -13.90
C VAL A 71 -6.26 2.27 -14.50
N ALA A 72 -5.65 1.08 -14.49
CA ALA A 72 -6.27 -0.13 -14.99
C ALA A 72 -7.54 -0.51 -14.22
N PHE A 73 -7.53 -0.38 -12.89
CA PHE A 73 -8.68 -0.70 -12.07
C PHE A 73 -9.82 0.32 -12.28
N GLN A 74 -9.53 1.61 -12.30
CA GLN A 74 -10.52 2.66 -12.58
C GLN A 74 -11.18 2.49 -13.95
N GLU A 75 -10.37 2.20 -14.97
CA GLU A 75 -10.89 1.96 -16.31
C GLU A 75 -11.75 0.68 -16.37
N LEU A 76 -11.33 -0.37 -15.67
CA LEU A 76 -12.08 -1.62 -15.59
C LEU A 76 -13.44 -1.40 -14.90
N GLU A 77 -13.49 -0.67 -13.78
CA GLU A 77 -14.75 -0.33 -13.10
C GLU A 77 -15.72 0.42 -14.03
N ARG A 78 -15.19 1.42 -14.73
CA ARG A 78 -15.98 2.18 -15.72
C ARG A 78 -16.56 1.28 -16.82
N ARG A 79 -15.74 0.37 -17.36
CA ARG A 79 -16.16 -0.57 -18.42
C ARG A 79 -17.14 -1.62 -17.91
N ILE A 80 -17.00 -2.10 -16.68
CA ILE A 80 -17.96 -3.05 -16.06
C ILE A 80 -19.31 -2.37 -15.79
N ALA A 81 -19.32 -1.09 -15.45
CA ALA A 81 -20.56 -0.34 -15.23
C ALA A 81 -21.39 -0.13 -16.52
N ALA A 82 -20.71 -0.02 -17.68
CA ALA A 82 -21.36 0.12 -19.00
C ALA A 82 -20.71 -0.85 -20.02
N PRO A 83 -20.97 -2.16 -19.90
CA PRO A 83 -20.22 -3.20 -20.60
C PRO A 83 -20.57 -3.28 -22.08
N ALA A 84 -19.60 -2.98 -22.95
CA ALA A 84 -19.69 -3.08 -24.42
C ALA A 84 -19.00 -4.34 -24.95
N HIS A 85 -17.87 -4.74 -24.36
CA HIS A 85 -17.10 -5.90 -24.80
C HIS A 85 -17.60 -7.20 -24.13
N PRO A 86 -17.56 -8.38 -24.79
CA PRO A 86 -18.02 -9.65 -24.21
C PRO A 86 -17.38 -9.99 -22.84
N VAL A 87 -16.10 -9.70 -22.63
CA VAL A 87 -15.41 -9.90 -21.34
C VAL A 87 -16.02 -9.00 -20.26
N GLU A 88 -16.31 -7.75 -20.58
CA GLU A 88 -16.94 -6.78 -19.64
C GLU A 88 -18.34 -7.25 -19.24
N GLN A 89 -19.11 -7.79 -20.19
CA GLN A 89 -20.44 -8.37 -19.92
C GLN A 89 -20.36 -9.56 -18.96
N VAL A 90 -19.33 -10.41 -19.11
CA VAL A 90 -19.10 -11.53 -18.17
C VAL A 90 -18.70 -11.00 -16.81
N LEU A 91 -17.80 -10.02 -16.72
CA LEU A 91 -17.37 -9.40 -15.46
C LEU A 91 -18.56 -8.71 -14.76
N ALA A 92 -19.37 -7.97 -15.50
CA ALA A 92 -20.60 -7.35 -14.97
C ALA A 92 -21.61 -8.37 -14.45
N ARG A 93 -21.76 -9.52 -15.11
CA ARG A 93 -22.59 -10.62 -14.62
C ARG A 93 -21.99 -11.25 -13.36
N PHE A 94 -20.69 -11.48 -13.36
CA PHE A 94 -19.96 -12.04 -12.24
C PHE A 94 -20.12 -11.17 -10.98
N THR A 95 -19.93 -9.86 -11.08
CA THR A 95 -20.09 -8.92 -9.95
C THR A 95 -21.54 -8.83 -9.48
N ARG A 96 -22.52 -8.79 -10.38
CA ARG A 96 -23.95 -8.80 -10.01
C ARG A 96 -24.37 -10.07 -9.24
N GLN A 97 -23.68 -11.19 -9.43
CA GLN A 97 -23.91 -12.42 -8.66
C GLN A 97 -23.10 -12.48 -7.35
N GLY A 98 -22.42 -11.40 -7.00
CA GLY A 98 -21.61 -11.29 -5.80
C GLY A 98 -20.17 -11.79 -5.96
N GLY A 99 -19.68 -11.89 -7.20
CA GLY A 99 -18.26 -12.09 -7.48
C GLY A 99 -17.46 -10.84 -7.12
N ILE A 100 -16.31 -11.03 -6.49
CA ILE A 100 -15.42 -9.93 -6.08
C ILE A 100 -14.56 -9.52 -7.27
N VAL A 101 -14.56 -8.24 -7.60
CA VAL A 101 -13.59 -7.56 -8.46
C VAL A 101 -13.09 -6.35 -7.68
N LYS A 102 -11.84 -6.37 -7.22
CA LYS A 102 -11.29 -5.30 -6.38
C LYS A 102 -9.79 -5.12 -6.61
N SER A 103 -9.31 -3.90 -6.38
CA SER A 103 -7.89 -3.63 -6.22
C SER A 103 -7.38 -4.23 -4.91
N ILE A 104 -6.18 -4.78 -4.93
CA ILE A 104 -5.48 -5.33 -3.76
C ILE A 104 -4.04 -4.83 -3.72
N TRP A 105 -3.54 -4.69 -2.49
CA TRP A 105 -2.14 -4.39 -2.21
C TRP A 105 -1.62 -5.31 -1.11
N GLY A 106 -0.34 -5.69 -1.21
CA GLY A 106 0.27 -6.54 -0.20
C GLY A 106 1.72 -6.89 -0.49
N ALA A 107 2.27 -7.75 0.36
CA ALA A 107 3.58 -8.35 0.17
C ALA A 107 3.47 -9.54 -0.77
N LEU A 108 4.11 -9.44 -1.94
CA LEU A 108 4.13 -10.50 -2.94
C LEU A 108 5.37 -11.38 -2.74
N ARG A 109 5.12 -12.67 -2.45
CA ARG A 109 6.16 -13.70 -2.31
C ARG A 109 7.25 -13.34 -1.28
N GLY A 110 6.87 -12.53 -0.25
CA GLY A 110 7.77 -12.06 0.80
C GLY A 110 8.92 -11.15 0.32
N ARG A 111 8.84 -10.58 -0.89
CA ARG A 111 9.97 -9.83 -1.50
C ARG A 111 9.62 -8.47 -2.06
N PHE A 112 8.36 -8.23 -2.43
CA PHE A 112 7.95 -7.03 -3.14
C PHE A 112 6.65 -6.49 -2.56
N PHE A 113 6.44 -5.18 -2.58
CA PHE A 113 5.10 -4.63 -2.53
C PHE A 113 4.50 -4.66 -3.93
N GLN A 114 3.28 -5.16 -4.05
CA GLN A 114 2.59 -5.24 -5.34
C GLN A 114 1.17 -4.71 -5.24
N ASN A 115 0.80 -3.89 -6.22
CA ASN A 115 -0.56 -3.51 -6.51
C ASN A 115 -1.09 -4.42 -7.60
N ALA A 116 -2.18 -5.11 -7.33
CA ALA A 116 -2.82 -6.05 -8.25
C ALA A 116 -4.34 -6.00 -8.10
N MET A 117 -5.05 -6.93 -8.70
CA MET A 117 -6.49 -7.08 -8.57
C MET A 117 -6.84 -8.50 -8.13
N GLN A 118 -7.96 -8.63 -7.44
CA GLN A 118 -8.57 -9.92 -7.12
C GLN A 118 -9.89 -10.06 -7.85
N PHE A 119 -10.02 -11.12 -8.67
CA PHE A 119 -11.26 -11.48 -9.34
C PHE A 119 -11.77 -12.81 -8.78
N GLY A 120 -12.60 -12.75 -7.77
CA GLY A 120 -13.04 -13.94 -7.03
C GLY A 120 -11.86 -14.70 -6.42
N SER A 121 -11.56 -15.90 -6.96
CA SER A 121 -10.41 -16.70 -6.55
C SER A 121 -9.18 -16.56 -7.46
N LEU A 122 -9.16 -15.57 -8.37
CA LEU A 122 -8.00 -15.28 -9.22
C LEU A 122 -7.24 -14.05 -8.71
N TYR A 123 -5.92 -14.15 -8.71
CA TYR A 123 -4.97 -13.06 -8.71
C TYR A 123 -4.81 -12.57 -10.15
N VAL A 124 -4.94 -11.27 -10.35
CA VAL A 124 -4.85 -10.62 -11.65
C VAL A 124 -3.90 -9.43 -11.50
N ASP A 125 -2.74 -9.53 -12.12
CA ASP A 125 -1.71 -8.50 -12.10
C ASP A 125 -1.52 -7.97 -13.53
N VAL A 126 -1.77 -6.69 -13.74
CA VAL A 126 -1.55 -5.99 -15.00
C VAL A 126 -0.27 -5.15 -14.97
N ALA A 127 0.49 -5.23 -13.90
CA ALA A 127 1.74 -4.51 -13.66
C ALA A 127 2.90 -5.46 -13.32
N ASN A 128 2.82 -6.72 -13.75
CA ASN A 128 3.77 -7.78 -13.40
C ASN A 128 5.20 -7.54 -13.93
N ASP A 129 5.37 -6.73 -14.99
CA ASP A 129 6.66 -6.33 -15.56
C ASP A 129 7.32 -5.13 -14.84
N THR A 130 6.69 -4.58 -13.81
CA THR A 130 7.19 -3.38 -13.12
C THR A 130 8.34 -3.63 -12.12
N VAL A 131 8.58 -4.89 -11.78
CA VAL A 131 9.74 -5.31 -10.98
C VAL A 131 10.83 -5.89 -11.87
N THR A 132 10.44 -6.68 -12.88
CA THR A 132 11.35 -7.33 -13.81
C THR A 132 10.79 -7.17 -15.22
N ILE A 133 11.45 -6.35 -16.03
CA ILE A 133 10.96 -5.93 -17.36
C ILE A 133 10.74 -7.09 -18.35
N THR A 134 11.41 -8.21 -18.15
CA THR A 134 11.29 -9.41 -18.99
C THR A 134 10.07 -10.27 -18.67
N LYS A 135 9.33 -9.98 -17.60
CA LYS A 135 8.09 -10.69 -17.28
C LYS A 135 6.95 -10.27 -18.21
N PRO A 136 5.96 -11.14 -18.43
CA PRO A 136 4.72 -10.76 -19.08
C PRO A 136 4.06 -9.58 -18.34
N LYS A 137 3.50 -8.62 -19.07
CA LYS A 137 2.79 -7.47 -18.48
C LYS A 137 1.59 -7.86 -17.62
N VAL A 138 0.92 -8.94 -17.99
CA VAL A 138 -0.26 -9.47 -17.32
C VAL A 138 0.01 -10.86 -16.79
N GLU A 139 -0.34 -11.11 -15.53
CA GLU A 139 -0.34 -12.43 -14.91
C GLU A 139 -1.73 -12.74 -14.37
N ILE A 140 -2.28 -13.92 -14.67
CA ILE A 140 -3.54 -14.41 -14.11
C ILE A 140 -3.31 -15.81 -13.58
N MET A 141 -3.52 -16.01 -12.28
CA MET A 141 -3.31 -17.28 -11.60
C MET A 141 -4.27 -17.46 -10.42
N PRO A 142 -4.40 -18.66 -9.84
CA PRO A 142 -5.14 -18.82 -8.60
C PRO A 142 -4.58 -17.93 -7.47
N MET A 143 -5.45 -17.26 -6.72
CA MET A 143 -5.04 -16.44 -5.56
C MET A 143 -4.16 -17.24 -4.58
N ALA A 144 -4.49 -18.50 -4.33
CA ALA A 144 -3.75 -19.38 -3.42
C ALA A 144 -2.29 -19.62 -3.86
N GLU A 145 -2.00 -19.50 -5.14
CA GLU A 145 -0.67 -19.73 -5.73
C GLU A 145 0.12 -18.44 -5.94
N SER A 146 -0.52 -17.29 -5.86
CA SER A 146 0.11 -15.99 -6.14
C SER A 146 1.23 -15.64 -5.16
N GLY A 147 1.10 -16.07 -3.90
CA GLY A 147 1.99 -15.69 -2.81
C GLY A 147 1.82 -14.25 -2.34
N ILE A 148 0.72 -13.58 -2.71
CA ILE A 148 0.39 -12.27 -2.15
C ILE A 148 -0.26 -12.43 -0.77
N VAL A 149 0.24 -11.70 0.20
CA VAL A 149 -0.31 -11.67 1.56
C VAL A 149 -0.53 -10.23 2.01
N ALA A 150 -1.53 -10.02 2.87
CA ALA A 150 -1.75 -8.76 3.53
C ALA A 150 -0.54 -8.35 4.37
N VAL A 151 -0.18 -7.06 4.39
CA VAL A 151 0.80 -6.53 5.34
C VAL A 151 0.16 -6.55 6.73
N ARG A 152 0.81 -7.20 7.69
CA ARG A 152 0.21 -7.50 9.00
C ARG A 152 0.41 -6.38 10.02
N ASP A 153 1.59 -5.78 9.98
CA ASP A 153 2.06 -4.82 10.97
C ASP A 153 3.22 -3.99 10.40
N VAL A 154 3.76 -3.07 11.19
CA VAL A 154 4.86 -2.18 10.80
C VAL A 154 6.17 -2.95 10.63
N ALA A 155 6.43 -3.98 11.42
CA ALA A 155 7.64 -4.80 11.30
C ALA A 155 7.66 -5.59 9.98
N HIS A 156 6.53 -6.18 9.60
CA HIS A 156 6.38 -6.85 8.30
C HIS A 156 6.55 -5.87 7.13
N PHE A 157 6.00 -4.66 7.25
CA PHE A 157 6.26 -3.61 6.25
C PHE A 157 7.76 -3.31 6.15
N ALA A 158 8.43 -3.10 7.28
CA ALA A 158 9.86 -2.77 7.33
C ALA A 158 10.73 -3.88 6.71
N GLU A 159 10.40 -5.15 6.98
CA GLU A 159 11.07 -6.30 6.37
C GLU A 159 10.98 -6.27 4.84
N ILE A 160 9.77 -6.13 4.29
CA ILE A 160 9.58 -6.08 2.84
C ILE A 160 10.23 -4.85 2.21
N ALA A 161 10.13 -3.68 2.86
CA ALA A 161 10.78 -2.46 2.40
C ALA A 161 12.30 -2.60 2.35
N GLY A 162 12.90 -3.27 3.33
CA GLY A 162 14.32 -3.60 3.35
C GLY A 162 14.73 -4.49 2.17
N ILE A 163 13.98 -5.54 1.89
CA ILE A 163 14.25 -6.48 0.78
C ILE A 163 14.03 -5.81 -0.59
N TYR A 164 12.92 -5.08 -0.74
CA TYR A 164 12.48 -4.56 -2.05
C TYR A 164 13.19 -3.27 -2.46
N LEU A 165 13.32 -2.34 -1.51
CA LEU A 165 13.82 -0.97 -1.75
C LEU A 165 15.24 -0.75 -1.20
N GLY A 166 15.81 -1.72 -0.48
CA GLY A 166 17.02 -1.51 0.32
C GLY A 166 16.79 -0.48 1.44
N ALA A 167 15.53 -0.26 1.83
CA ALA A 167 15.19 0.76 2.80
C ALA A 167 15.61 0.36 4.22
N ARG A 168 15.99 1.35 5.01
CA ARG A 168 16.12 1.22 6.45
C ARG A 168 14.94 1.91 7.12
N VAL A 169 14.25 1.18 7.99
CA VAL A 169 13.04 1.67 8.66
C VAL A 169 13.29 1.74 10.16
N TYR A 170 13.07 2.91 10.73
CA TYR A 170 13.31 3.21 12.14
C TYR A 170 12.01 3.69 12.80
N PRO A 171 11.88 3.60 14.14
CA PRO A 171 10.76 4.16 14.87
C PRO A 171 10.78 5.69 14.83
N ASN A 172 9.60 6.28 14.67
CA ASN A 172 9.43 7.73 14.77
C ASN A 172 9.50 8.17 16.23
N ILE A 173 10.71 8.43 16.70
CA ILE A 173 11.00 8.98 18.02
C ILE A 173 11.33 10.47 17.96
N LEU A 174 11.30 11.07 16.77
CA LEU A 174 11.66 12.49 16.58
C LEU A 174 10.46 13.41 16.69
N VAL A 175 9.28 12.94 16.26
CA VAL A 175 8.03 13.70 16.30
C VAL A 175 6.95 12.87 17.00
N PRO A 176 6.97 12.81 18.34
CA PRO A 176 6.12 11.93 19.12
C PRO A 176 4.62 12.10 18.87
N SER A 177 4.17 13.34 18.64
CA SER A 177 2.76 13.64 18.37
C SER A 177 2.23 12.99 17.08
N LEU A 178 3.12 12.69 16.12
CA LEU A 178 2.78 12.03 14.86
C LEU A 178 2.98 10.51 14.91
N ALA A 179 3.69 9.99 15.92
CA ALA A 179 4.08 8.59 15.98
C ALA A 179 2.91 7.58 15.94
N PRO A 180 1.72 7.85 16.50
CA PRO A 180 0.57 6.95 16.35
C PRO A 180 0.18 6.70 14.88
N LEU A 181 0.15 7.76 14.05
CA LEU A 181 -0.23 7.68 12.63
C LEU A 181 0.96 7.45 11.70
N LEU A 182 2.12 8.01 12.04
CA LEU A 182 3.36 7.95 11.24
C LEU A 182 4.47 7.31 12.08
N PRO A 183 4.38 6.02 12.40
CA PRO A 183 5.31 5.37 13.32
C PRO A 183 6.71 5.15 12.75
N MET A 184 6.92 5.41 11.46
CA MET A 184 8.13 5.07 10.75
C MET A 184 8.91 6.30 10.28
N ILE A 185 10.23 6.22 10.45
CA ILE A 185 11.22 6.99 9.67
C ILE A 185 11.77 6.03 8.63
N VAL A 186 11.55 6.30 7.36
CA VAL A 186 12.02 5.44 6.26
C VAL A 186 13.11 6.14 5.48
N GLU A 187 14.24 5.49 5.36
CA GLU A 187 15.38 5.91 4.55
C GLU A 187 15.59 4.94 3.40
N VAL A 188 15.45 5.42 2.19
CA VAL A 188 15.80 4.69 0.98
C VAL A 188 17.16 5.19 0.49
N PRO A 189 18.11 4.33 0.09
CA PRO A 189 19.42 4.75 -0.40
C PRO A 189 19.33 5.82 -1.49
N GLY A 190 20.05 6.92 -1.32
CA GLY A 190 20.04 8.07 -2.23
C GLY A 190 18.91 9.08 -2.00
N TYR A 191 18.00 8.84 -1.05
CA TYR A 191 16.91 9.74 -0.71
C TYR A 191 17.04 10.32 0.70
N PHE A 192 16.32 11.40 0.92
CA PHE A 192 16.20 11.98 2.25
C PHE A 192 15.26 11.11 3.11
N PRO A 193 15.58 10.87 4.41
CA PRO A 193 14.67 10.12 5.29
C PRO A 193 13.36 10.87 5.47
N THR A 194 12.25 10.13 5.49
CA THR A 194 10.90 10.69 5.60
C THR A 194 10.10 10.02 6.71
N LEU A 195 9.21 10.79 7.35
CA LEU A 195 8.16 10.23 8.21
C LEU A 195 7.05 9.68 7.32
N GLN A 196 6.62 8.45 7.56
CA GLN A 196 5.54 7.87 6.77
C GLN A 196 4.81 6.71 7.46
N CYS A 197 3.64 6.39 6.89
CA CYS A 197 2.86 5.21 7.21
C CYS A 197 2.61 4.33 5.97
N SER A 198 3.08 4.74 4.80
CA SER A 198 2.97 3.97 3.55
C SER A 198 1.54 3.75 3.01
N GLY A 199 0.73 4.83 2.96
CA GLY A 199 -0.58 4.86 2.29
C GLY A 199 -1.77 4.47 3.18
N ASP A 200 -2.94 4.55 2.59
CA ASP A 200 -4.23 4.42 3.28
C ASP A 200 -4.41 3.06 3.98
N TYR A 201 -3.87 1.99 3.36
CA TYR A 201 -3.91 0.66 3.95
C TYR A 201 -3.27 0.64 5.35
N MET A 202 -2.04 1.15 5.45
CA MET A 202 -1.31 1.15 6.71
C MET A 202 -1.91 2.11 7.74
N VAL A 203 -2.38 3.29 7.30
CA VAL A 203 -3.11 4.23 8.18
C VAL A 203 -4.31 3.53 8.81
N GLU A 204 -5.14 2.89 7.99
CA GLU A 204 -6.34 2.21 8.48
C GLU A 204 -6.00 1.01 9.37
N LEU A 205 -4.94 0.26 9.04
CA LEU A 205 -4.43 -0.83 9.88
C LEU A 205 -4.03 -0.34 11.28
N LEU A 206 -3.27 0.76 11.34
CA LEU A 206 -2.85 1.37 12.60
C LEU A 206 -4.04 1.90 13.40
N MET A 207 -4.99 2.58 12.74
CA MET A 207 -6.20 3.09 13.38
C MET A 207 -7.09 1.97 13.93
N ARG A 208 -7.31 0.90 13.17
CA ARG A 208 -8.13 -0.25 13.63
C ARG A 208 -7.51 -1.00 14.79
N SER A 209 -6.17 -1.03 14.87
CA SER A 209 -5.47 -1.57 16.04
C SER A 209 -5.57 -0.67 17.29
N GLY A 210 -6.18 0.52 17.18
CA GLY A 210 -6.11 1.55 18.21
C GLY A 210 -4.66 1.96 18.49
N PHE A 211 -3.84 2.01 17.46
CA PHE A 211 -2.40 2.29 17.49
C PHE A 211 -1.55 1.28 18.31
N ALA A 212 -2.08 0.08 18.56
CA ALA A 212 -1.30 -0.98 19.21
C ALA A 212 -0.08 -1.38 18.37
N LEU A 213 -0.26 -1.49 17.04
CA LEU A 213 0.84 -1.85 16.14
C LEU A 213 1.91 -0.75 16.04
N SER A 214 1.52 0.52 16.15
CA SER A 214 2.48 1.63 16.26
C SER A 214 3.26 1.53 17.57
N TYR A 215 2.58 1.28 18.69
CA TYR A 215 3.20 1.10 19.99
C TYR A 215 4.23 -0.04 20.00
N GLU A 216 3.86 -1.21 19.50
CA GLU A 216 4.74 -2.39 19.42
C GLU A 216 6.00 -2.10 18.60
N TRP A 217 5.86 -1.44 17.46
CA TRP A 217 6.97 -1.03 16.62
C TRP A 217 7.88 -0.03 17.34
N LEU A 218 7.32 1.03 17.93
CA LEU A 218 8.06 2.06 18.64
C LEU A 218 8.82 1.49 19.85
N GLN A 219 8.29 0.46 20.50
CA GLN A 219 8.92 -0.22 21.62
C GLN A 219 10.08 -1.12 21.19
N ALA A 220 9.87 -1.93 20.15
CA ALA A 220 10.78 -3.02 19.78
C ALA A 220 11.90 -2.60 18.83
N ALA A 221 11.64 -1.64 17.93
CA ALA A 221 12.58 -1.32 16.86
C ALA A 221 13.82 -0.53 17.38
N PRO A 222 15.02 -0.76 16.81
CA PRO A 222 16.21 -0.01 17.16
C PRO A 222 16.05 1.47 16.81
N PRO A 223 16.62 2.40 17.59
CA PRO A 223 16.53 3.83 17.29
C PRO A 223 17.22 4.16 15.96
N PRO A 224 16.80 5.26 15.29
CA PRO A 224 17.55 5.75 14.14
C PRO A 224 18.97 6.15 14.55
N PRO A 225 19.98 5.92 13.68
CA PRO A 225 21.33 6.31 13.95
C PRO A 225 21.49 7.84 13.96
N PRO A 226 22.56 8.37 14.60
CA PRO A 226 22.74 9.82 14.81
C PRO A 226 22.73 10.64 13.53
N ASP A 227 23.24 10.12 12.43
CA ASP A 227 23.24 10.79 11.12
C ASP A 227 21.84 10.99 10.57
N ILE A 228 20.94 10.00 10.74
CA ILE A 228 19.53 10.11 10.36
C ILE A 228 18.83 11.15 11.22
N ILE A 229 19.07 11.14 12.53
CA ILE A 229 18.53 12.14 13.46
C ILE A 229 18.97 13.54 13.04
N ALA A 230 20.27 13.75 12.81
CA ALA A 230 20.81 15.05 12.43
C ALA A 230 20.25 15.56 11.09
N ARG A 231 20.10 14.67 10.09
CA ARG A 231 19.51 15.02 8.79
C ARG A 231 18.07 15.49 8.94
N MET A 232 17.27 14.84 9.79
CA MET A 232 15.86 15.20 9.99
C MET A 232 15.67 16.42 10.88
N ALA A 233 16.52 16.61 11.89
CA ALA A 233 16.39 17.67 12.90
C ALA A 233 16.27 19.07 12.27
N GLY A 234 17.05 19.35 11.23
CA GLY A 234 17.02 20.65 10.52
C GLY A 234 15.71 20.94 9.76
N ARG A 235 14.80 19.98 9.68
CA ARG A 235 13.52 20.07 8.94
C ARG A 235 12.30 20.02 9.84
N ILE A 236 12.48 19.61 11.09
CA ILE A 236 11.39 19.47 12.06
C ILE A 236 11.33 20.75 12.90
N PRO A 237 10.17 21.45 12.95
CA PRO A 237 10.01 22.60 13.83
C PRO A 237 10.25 22.21 15.30
N SER A 238 10.99 23.06 16.03
CA SER A 238 11.38 22.78 17.44
C SER A 238 10.19 22.41 18.35
N PRO A 239 8.99 22.99 18.23
CA PRO A 239 7.86 22.60 19.08
C PRO A 239 7.33 21.17 18.83
N LEU A 240 7.67 20.56 17.67
CA LEU A 240 7.26 19.20 17.33
C LEU A 240 8.35 18.18 17.62
N MET A 241 9.60 18.62 17.73
CA MET A 241 10.76 17.76 17.87
C MET A 241 10.99 17.37 19.34
N ALA A 242 11.21 16.08 19.57
CA ALA A 242 11.66 15.59 20.86
C ALA A 242 13.08 16.09 21.18
N PRO A 243 13.40 16.39 22.46
CA PRO A 243 14.70 16.91 22.85
C PRO A 243 15.83 15.90 22.67
N ASP A 244 15.55 14.62 22.85
CA ASP A 244 16.49 13.51 22.70
C ASP A 244 15.76 12.21 22.32
N ALA A 245 16.53 11.19 21.93
CA ALA A 245 15.99 9.93 21.45
C ALA A 245 15.24 9.12 22.53
N GLN A 246 15.66 9.20 23.79
CA GLN A 246 15.05 8.43 24.88
C GLN A 246 13.72 9.04 25.29
N SER A 247 13.68 10.35 25.57
CA SER A 247 12.45 11.06 25.88
C SER A 247 11.48 11.06 24.69
N GLY A 248 11.99 11.14 23.46
CA GLY A 248 11.20 11.04 22.26
C GLY A 248 10.51 9.68 22.10
N ARG A 249 11.23 8.58 22.39
CA ARG A 249 10.62 7.24 22.39
C ARG A 249 9.53 7.14 23.45
N GLN A 250 9.79 7.58 24.68
CA GLN A 250 8.80 7.52 25.73
C GLN A 250 7.57 8.35 25.37
N ALA A 251 7.74 9.58 24.90
CA ALA A 251 6.65 10.44 24.49
C ALA A 251 5.82 9.85 23.31
N ALA A 252 6.47 9.16 22.36
CA ALA A 252 5.80 8.48 21.25
C ALA A 252 4.95 7.27 21.74
N LEU A 253 5.47 6.50 22.70
CA LEU A 253 4.72 5.42 23.34
C LEU A 253 3.52 5.97 24.11
N ASP A 254 3.72 7.03 24.89
CA ASP A 254 2.66 7.69 25.66
C ASP A 254 1.57 8.26 24.74
N ALA A 255 1.95 8.82 23.59
CA ALA A 255 1.01 9.31 22.57
C ALA A 255 0.12 8.17 22.01
N CYS A 256 0.69 6.99 21.78
CA CYS A 256 -0.09 5.82 21.35
C CYS A 256 -1.04 5.34 22.45
N LEU A 257 -0.58 5.32 23.72
CA LEU A 257 -1.41 4.92 24.86
C LEU A 257 -2.54 5.90 25.12
N ALA A 258 -2.27 7.21 25.06
CA ALA A 258 -3.27 8.25 25.27
C ALA A 258 -4.35 8.24 24.18
N ALA A 259 -4.01 7.83 22.96
CA ALA A 259 -4.95 7.78 21.85
C ALA A 259 -6.04 6.69 22.00
N ARG A 260 -5.77 5.63 22.74
CA ARG A 260 -6.67 4.46 22.89
C ARG A 260 -7.96 4.77 23.66
N PRO A 261 -7.93 5.25 24.91
CA PRO A 261 -9.13 5.47 25.72
C PRO A 261 -10.02 6.57 25.15
N HIS A 262 -9.46 7.53 24.44
CA HIS A 262 -10.18 8.64 23.83
C HIS A 262 -10.72 8.34 22.43
N GLY A 263 -10.47 7.15 21.87
CA GLY A 263 -10.91 6.77 20.53
C GLY A 263 -10.39 7.67 19.43
N LEU A 264 -9.20 8.29 19.61
CA LEU A 264 -8.64 9.30 18.70
C LEU A 264 -8.44 8.79 17.28
N ALA A 265 -8.32 7.47 17.07
CA ALA A 265 -8.29 6.87 15.76
C ALA A 265 -9.53 7.24 14.90
N ARG A 266 -10.69 7.47 15.53
CA ARG A 266 -11.95 7.87 14.88
C ARG A 266 -12.20 9.38 14.92
N ASP A 267 -11.42 10.13 15.70
CA ASP A 267 -11.54 11.58 15.82
C ASP A 267 -10.92 12.29 14.62
N ARG A 268 -11.78 12.86 13.77
CA ARG A 268 -11.34 13.58 12.58
C ARG A 268 -10.56 14.84 12.95
N VAL A 269 -10.99 15.58 13.96
CA VAL A 269 -10.34 16.84 14.38
C VAL A 269 -8.91 16.56 14.85
N TRP A 270 -8.73 15.49 15.62
CA TRP A 270 -7.39 15.06 16.04
C TRP A 270 -6.51 14.67 14.84
N ARG A 271 -7.03 13.92 13.87
CA ARG A 271 -6.27 13.52 12.66
C ARG A 271 -5.91 14.72 11.79
N ASP A 272 -6.85 15.65 11.58
CA ASP A 272 -6.61 16.86 10.81
C ASP A 272 -5.52 17.74 11.47
N ALA A 273 -5.50 17.82 12.81
CA ALA A 273 -4.43 18.50 13.54
C ALA A 273 -3.06 17.81 13.33
N ARG A 274 -3.00 16.48 13.33
CA ARG A 274 -1.75 15.74 13.03
C ARG A 274 -1.30 15.94 11.60
N TRP A 275 -2.23 16.01 10.66
CA TRP A 275 -1.93 16.34 9.26
C TRP A 275 -1.32 17.74 9.11
N LEU A 276 -1.88 18.73 9.80
CA LEU A 276 -1.32 20.10 9.83
C LEU A 276 0.09 20.11 10.46
N ASP A 277 0.32 19.35 11.53
CA ASP A 277 1.65 19.22 12.12
C ASP A 277 2.65 18.59 11.12
N TYR A 278 2.21 17.57 10.38
CA TYR A 278 3.05 16.94 9.34
C TYR A 278 3.40 17.92 8.22
N GLN A 279 2.45 18.73 7.76
CA GLN A 279 2.69 19.76 6.73
C GLN A 279 3.70 20.83 7.15
N ARG A 280 3.88 21.05 8.44
CA ARG A 280 4.89 21.98 8.97
C ARG A 280 6.31 21.43 8.90
N ILE A 281 6.46 20.13 8.71
CA ILE A 281 7.77 19.49 8.58
C ILE A 281 8.26 19.73 7.15
N GLN A 282 9.34 20.49 7.00
CA GLN A 282 9.92 20.84 5.70
C GLN A 282 10.75 19.69 5.14
N LEU A 283 10.12 18.55 4.88
CA LEU A 283 10.77 17.44 4.20
C LEU A 283 10.88 17.75 2.70
N PRO A 284 12.01 17.45 2.04
CA PRO A 284 12.09 17.60 0.60
C PRO A 284 11.04 16.69 -0.03
N VAL A 285 10.22 17.26 -0.92
CA VAL A 285 9.40 16.45 -1.81
C VAL A 285 10.37 15.64 -2.66
N ALA A 286 10.20 14.32 -2.71
CA ALA A 286 10.98 13.49 -3.60
C ALA A 286 10.81 14.00 -5.02
N ALA A 287 11.91 14.40 -5.66
CA ALA A 287 11.92 14.85 -7.05
C ALA A 287 11.63 13.68 -7.99
#